data_dce76b16df5fa1403eb5369aa4efd082
#
_entry.id   dce76b16df5fa1403eb5369aa4efd082
#
_cell.length_a   1.000
_cell.length_b   1.000
_cell.length_c   1.000
_cell.angle_alpha   90.00
_cell.angle_beta   90.00
_cell.angle_gamma   90.00
#
_symmetry.space_group_name_H-M   'P 1'
#
loop_
_entity.id
_entity.type
_entity.pdbx_description
1 polymer ?
#
loop_
_entity_poly.entity_id
_entity_poly.type
_entity_poly.pdbx_seq_one_letter_code
_entity_poly.pdbx_strand_id
1 'polypeptide(L)'
;GESGLEYELAKNFADYLGVRLQITTLENNDQLFNELENNNIDIAAANLLFQPQRAEKFQLGPSYTSASWQLVYKKGENRPKDLAQVQQEIIISAGEDLEKLLSLAQKKLPALKWQNNKQLTQEELLIQVAEGKIPYTIANSIDVAAAQQIRPNLAIAFDLTDEMTVHWYLSNKSYNELQAGLLDFMNNAIETGLIDRIEEKYFRHITAFDYVDTQAYLEAVEKILPQYQPLFEKYKGNLDWRLLAAVAYQESHWDPYATSPTGVRGMMMLTKDTALRMNINNRTDAEQSIKAGSEYLHWLLAQIPDSIPEEDRIWYSLAAYNMGLGHILDARRLTKKLGGNPDNWLDVKNNLQLLSEKRHYSNLKYGYARGYEAYQYVENIRRYMNSIVNYHRVQENQTTATK
;
A
#
# COMPACT_ATOMS: atom_id res chain seq x y z
N GLY A 1 -11.38 -8.78 -2.26
CA GLY A 1 -11.03 -8.55 -0.88
C GLY A 1 -11.37 -7.16 -0.42
N GLU A 2 -11.57 -6.99 0.86
CA GLU A 2 -11.96 -5.72 1.49
C GLU A 2 -10.72 -4.84 1.78
N SER A 3 -9.85 -4.62 0.79
CA SER A 3 -8.67 -3.77 0.91
C SER A 3 -8.20 -3.25 -0.46
N GLY A 4 -7.43 -2.17 -0.48
CA GLY A 4 -6.91 -1.52 -1.67
C GLY A 4 -7.48 -0.11 -1.87
N LEU A 5 -6.84 0.66 -2.76
CA LEU A 5 -7.22 2.05 -3.06
C LEU A 5 -8.70 2.18 -3.40
N GLU A 6 -9.17 1.39 -4.36
CA GLU A 6 -10.55 1.45 -4.85
C GLU A 6 -11.58 1.08 -3.79
N TYR A 7 -11.29 0.04 -3.00
CA TYR A 7 -12.18 -0.36 -1.91
C TYR A 7 -12.31 0.73 -0.86
N GLU A 8 -11.19 1.29 -0.38
CA GLU A 8 -11.22 2.32 0.65
C GLU A 8 -11.88 3.61 0.14
N LEU A 9 -11.60 3.99 -1.10
CA LEU A 9 -12.23 5.17 -1.69
C LEU A 9 -13.75 4.96 -1.84
N ALA A 10 -14.19 3.78 -2.32
CA ALA A 10 -15.61 3.43 -2.45
C ALA A 10 -16.31 3.37 -1.07
N LYS A 11 -15.64 2.82 -0.06
CA LYS A 11 -16.17 2.79 1.31
C LYS A 11 -16.36 4.19 1.87
N ASN A 12 -15.35 5.06 1.77
CA ASN A 12 -15.45 6.44 2.22
C ASN A 12 -16.55 7.20 1.46
N PHE A 13 -16.74 6.93 0.16
CA PHE A 13 -17.82 7.53 -0.60
C PHE A 13 -19.21 7.06 -0.13
N ALA A 14 -19.39 5.76 0.11
CA ALA A 14 -20.63 5.22 0.65
C ALA A 14 -20.95 5.78 2.04
N ASP A 15 -19.94 5.89 2.91
CA ASP A 15 -20.08 6.50 4.23
C ASP A 15 -20.44 7.99 4.14
N TYR A 16 -19.84 8.72 3.19
CA TYR A 16 -20.16 10.12 2.90
C TYR A 16 -21.63 10.31 2.47
N LEU A 17 -22.15 9.39 1.65
CA LEU A 17 -23.57 9.40 1.23
C LEU A 17 -24.53 8.84 2.30
N GLY A 18 -24.03 8.22 3.37
CA GLY A 18 -24.85 7.54 4.38
C GLY A 18 -25.55 6.28 3.86
N VAL A 19 -24.95 5.58 2.90
CA VAL A 19 -25.49 4.37 2.29
C VAL A 19 -24.59 3.16 2.49
N ARG A 20 -25.15 1.96 2.32
CA ARG A 20 -24.35 0.72 2.40
C ARG A 20 -23.66 0.45 1.09
N LEU A 21 -22.34 0.22 1.13
CA LEU A 21 -21.56 -0.23 -0.01
C LEU A 21 -21.92 -1.69 -0.39
N GLN A 22 -22.19 -1.91 -1.66
CA GLN A 22 -22.29 -3.24 -2.26
C GLN A 22 -21.24 -3.38 -3.35
N ILE A 23 -20.41 -4.40 -3.28
CA ILE A 23 -19.34 -4.65 -4.24
C ILE A 23 -19.66 -5.87 -5.09
N THR A 24 -19.54 -5.73 -6.39
CA THR A 24 -19.59 -6.81 -7.37
C THR A 24 -18.22 -6.95 -8.01
N THR A 25 -17.57 -8.09 -7.82
CA THR A 25 -16.27 -8.38 -8.42
C THR A 25 -16.47 -9.04 -9.78
N LEU A 26 -15.77 -8.55 -10.79
CA LEU A 26 -15.85 -9.02 -12.17
C LEU A 26 -14.45 -9.41 -12.67
N GLU A 27 -14.39 -10.30 -13.67
CA GLU A 27 -13.12 -10.90 -14.11
C GLU A 27 -12.25 -9.95 -14.95
N ASN A 28 -12.90 -9.02 -15.69
CA ASN A 28 -12.18 -8.10 -16.57
C ASN A 28 -12.98 -6.81 -16.81
N ASN A 29 -12.33 -5.82 -17.41
CA ASN A 29 -12.92 -4.52 -17.69
C ASN A 29 -14.06 -4.57 -18.71
N ASP A 30 -14.06 -5.53 -19.64
CA ASP A 30 -15.14 -5.64 -20.62
C ASP A 30 -16.46 -6.07 -19.94
N GLN A 31 -16.39 -7.04 -19.02
CA GLN A 31 -17.53 -7.40 -18.19
C GLN A 31 -17.97 -6.23 -17.30
N LEU A 32 -17.01 -5.50 -16.70
CA LEU A 32 -17.31 -4.36 -15.85
C LEU A 32 -18.11 -3.29 -16.60
N PHE A 33 -17.70 -2.94 -17.81
CA PHE A 33 -18.43 -1.95 -18.61
C PHE A 33 -19.77 -2.48 -19.17
N ASN A 34 -19.88 -3.78 -19.43
CA ASN A 34 -21.17 -4.40 -19.80
C ASN A 34 -22.18 -4.33 -18.64
N GLU A 35 -21.75 -4.62 -17.41
CA GLU A 35 -22.60 -4.49 -16.22
C GLU A 35 -23.01 -3.03 -15.97
N LEU A 36 -22.11 -2.08 -16.19
CA LEU A 36 -22.39 -0.65 -16.10
C LEU A 36 -23.41 -0.21 -17.17
N GLU A 37 -23.29 -0.67 -18.41
CA GLU A 37 -24.19 -0.38 -19.52
C GLU A 37 -25.60 -0.95 -19.28
N ASN A 38 -25.67 -2.15 -18.70
CA ASN A 38 -26.92 -2.79 -18.34
C ASN A 38 -27.57 -2.22 -17.06
N ASN A 39 -26.89 -1.28 -16.38
CA ASN A 39 -27.27 -0.70 -15.09
C ASN A 39 -27.44 -1.72 -13.97
N ASN A 40 -26.65 -2.78 -14.00
CA ASN A 40 -26.55 -3.75 -12.91
C ASN A 40 -25.60 -3.27 -11.80
N ILE A 41 -24.73 -2.30 -12.12
CA ILE A 41 -23.89 -1.56 -11.18
C ILE A 41 -24.03 -0.06 -11.45
N ASP A 42 -23.88 0.76 -10.41
CA ASP A 42 -23.98 2.22 -10.49
C ASP A 42 -22.65 2.87 -10.89
N ILE A 43 -21.54 2.28 -10.42
CA ILE A 43 -20.18 2.81 -10.57
C ILE A 43 -19.23 1.68 -10.96
N ALA A 44 -18.40 1.94 -11.97
CA ALA A 44 -17.24 1.13 -12.31
C ALA A 44 -15.98 1.76 -11.72
N ALA A 45 -15.32 1.02 -10.81
CA ALA A 45 -14.13 1.44 -10.07
C ALA A 45 -13.10 0.31 -10.09
N ALA A 46 -12.02 0.46 -10.88
CA ALA A 46 -10.99 -0.56 -11.06
C ALA A 46 -9.69 0.04 -11.63
N ASN A 47 -9.19 1.13 -11.04
CA ASN A 47 -8.03 1.87 -11.55
C ASN A 47 -8.14 2.19 -13.06
N LEU A 48 -9.34 2.61 -13.50
CA LEU A 48 -9.67 2.77 -14.90
C LEU A 48 -9.02 4.03 -15.48
N LEU A 49 -8.11 3.83 -16.41
CA LEU A 49 -7.48 4.91 -17.16
C LEU A 49 -8.50 5.62 -18.06
N PHE A 50 -8.32 6.92 -18.25
CA PHE A 50 -9.18 7.71 -19.13
C PHE A 50 -9.18 7.18 -20.55
N GLN A 51 -10.39 7.02 -21.10
CA GLN A 51 -10.63 6.53 -22.46
C GLN A 51 -11.69 7.40 -23.13
N PRO A 52 -11.34 8.14 -24.19
CA PRO A 52 -12.28 9.02 -24.87
C PRO A 52 -13.58 8.33 -25.30
N GLN A 53 -13.51 7.12 -25.89
CA GLN A 53 -14.66 6.37 -26.36
C GLN A 53 -15.60 5.95 -25.22
N ARG A 54 -15.05 5.67 -24.04
CA ARG A 54 -15.86 5.33 -22.87
C ARG A 54 -16.44 6.58 -22.20
N ALA A 55 -15.71 7.69 -22.24
CA ALA A 55 -16.20 8.97 -21.75
C ALA A 55 -17.36 9.54 -22.60
N GLU A 56 -17.45 9.16 -23.88
CA GLU A 56 -18.60 9.47 -24.74
C GLU A 56 -19.84 8.63 -24.38
N LYS A 57 -19.65 7.42 -23.88
CA LYS A 57 -20.71 6.45 -23.60
C LYS A 57 -21.20 6.47 -22.16
N PHE A 58 -20.35 6.79 -21.22
CA PHE A 58 -20.62 6.78 -19.78
C PHE A 58 -20.34 8.13 -19.15
N GLN A 59 -20.97 8.42 -18.03
CA GLN A 59 -20.64 9.60 -17.25
C GLN A 59 -19.27 9.39 -16.57
N LEU A 60 -18.42 10.41 -16.64
CA LEU A 60 -17.08 10.38 -16.06
C LEU A 60 -17.07 11.06 -14.69
N GLY A 61 -16.59 10.36 -13.67
CA GLY A 61 -16.27 10.96 -12.38
C GLY A 61 -15.01 11.81 -12.44
N PRO A 62 -14.71 12.63 -11.42
CA PRO A 62 -13.46 13.36 -11.33
C PRO A 62 -12.24 12.44 -11.35
N SER A 63 -11.11 12.95 -11.85
CA SER A 63 -9.82 12.28 -11.70
C SER A 63 -9.39 12.32 -10.24
N TYR A 64 -8.92 11.19 -9.71
CA TYR A 64 -8.42 11.11 -8.33
C TYR A 64 -6.95 10.67 -8.25
N THR A 65 -6.40 10.09 -9.30
CA THR A 65 -4.98 9.71 -9.41
C THR A 65 -4.56 9.62 -10.88
N SER A 66 -3.31 9.27 -11.13
CA SER A 66 -2.78 8.99 -12.48
C SER A 66 -2.04 7.67 -12.51
N ALA A 67 -1.99 7.03 -13.67
CA ALA A 67 -1.26 5.80 -13.91
C ALA A 67 -0.84 5.68 -15.38
N SER A 68 0.13 4.80 -15.65
CA SER A 68 0.62 4.48 -16.99
C SER A 68 0.48 2.98 -17.28
N TRP A 69 0.49 2.59 -18.54
CA TRP A 69 0.71 1.20 -18.92
C TRP A 69 2.21 0.89 -18.87
N GLN A 70 2.57 -0.19 -18.17
CA GLN A 70 3.96 -0.61 -17.97
C GLN A 70 4.21 -2.00 -18.54
N LEU A 71 5.30 -2.16 -19.30
CA LEU A 71 5.80 -3.49 -19.64
C LEU A 71 6.54 -4.07 -18.43
N VAL A 72 6.13 -5.26 -18.01
CA VAL A 72 6.66 -5.97 -16.85
C VAL A 72 7.36 -7.23 -17.28
N TYR A 73 8.50 -7.51 -16.64
CA TYR A 73 9.31 -8.70 -16.86
C TYR A 73 9.85 -9.26 -15.54
N LYS A 74 10.44 -10.45 -15.56
CA LYS A 74 11.06 -11.05 -14.38
C LYS A 74 12.45 -10.46 -14.15
N LYS A 75 12.73 -10.01 -12.93
CA LYS A 75 14.03 -9.50 -12.53
C LYS A 75 15.12 -10.56 -12.73
N GLY A 76 16.24 -10.16 -13.29
CA GLY A 76 17.32 -11.08 -13.67
C GLY A 76 17.33 -11.50 -15.14
N GLU A 77 16.23 -11.32 -15.86
CA GLU A 77 16.15 -11.49 -17.30
C GLU A 77 16.60 -10.21 -18.04
N ASN A 78 16.80 -10.32 -19.35
CA ASN A 78 17.19 -9.19 -20.19
C ASN A 78 16.08 -8.13 -20.23
N ARG A 79 16.38 -6.92 -19.77
CA ARG A 79 15.45 -5.79 -19.76
C ARG A 79 15.37 -5.14 -21.15
N PRO A 80 14.22 -5.20 -21.86
CA PRO A 80 14.02 -4.38 -23.05
C PRO A 80 13.85 -2.91 -22.64
N LYS A 81 14.37 -1.99 -23.46
CA LYS A 81 14.27 -0.53 -23.20
C LYS A 81 13.07 0.11 -23.89
N ASP A 82 12.55 -0.56 -24.92
CA ASP A 82 11.39 -0.16 -25.72
C ASP A 82 10.77 -1.39 -26.41
N LEU A 83 9.64 -1.20 -27.10
CA LEU A 83 8.95 -2.28 -27.82
C LEU A 83 9.77 -2.90 -28.94
N ALA A 84 10.72 -2.17 -29.53
CA ALA A 84 11.56 -2.70 -30.62
C ALA A 84 12.57 -3.75 -30.12
N GLN A 85 12.91 -3.71 -28.84
CA GLN A 85 13.82 -4.65 -28.18
C GLN A 85 13.11 -5.86 -27.58
N VAL A 86 11.78 -5.90 -27.59
CA VAL A 86 10.99 -7.04 -27.10
C VAL A 86 11.11 -8.19 -28.09
N GLN A 87 11.81 -9.26 -27.70
CA GLN A 87 12.09 -10.40 -28.56
C GLN A 87 11.09 -11.55 -28.40
N GLN A 88 10.38 -11.60 -27.31
CA GLN A 88 9.42 -12.65 -26.99
C GLN A 88 8.00 -12.09 -26.96
N GLU A 89 7.01 -12.99 -26.90
CA GLU A 89 5.62 -12.61 -26.94
C GLU A 89 5.15 -11.89 -25.67
N ILE A 90 4.36 -10.84 -25.83
CA ILE A 90 3.69 -10.14 -24.73
C ILE A 90 2.29 -10.75 -24.55
N ILE A 91 1.98 -11.23 -23.36
CA ILE A 91 0.65 -11.72 -23.02
C ILE A 91 -0.07 -10.63 -22.23
N ILE A 92 -1.23 -10.20 -22.70
CA ILE A 92 -2.06 -9.21 -22.00
C ILE A 92 -3.41 -9.81 -21.60
N SER A 93 -4.03 -9.22 -20.59
CA SER A 93 -5.45 -9.41 -20.24
C SER A 93 -6.05 -8.02 -20.11
N ALA A 94 -6.41 -7.42 -21.21
CA ALA A 94 -6.84 -6.03 -21.24
C ALA A 94 -7.99 -5.81 -22.23
N GLY A 95 -8.69 -4.69 -22.05
CA GLY A 95 -9.71 -4.24 -22.96
C GLY A 95 -9.15 -3.67 -24.27
N GLU A 96 -10.07 -3.21 -25.12
CA GLU A 96 -9.80 -2.78 -26.48
C GLU A 96 -8.71 -1.70 -26.65
N ASP A 97 -8.46 -0.88 -25.62
CA ASP A 97 -7.52 0.26 -25.76
C ASP A 97 -6.08 -0.20 -25.84
N LEU A 98 -5.68 -1.12 -24.94
CA LEU A 98 -4.34 -1.67 -24.98
C LEU A 98 -4.15 -2.53 -26.24
N GLU A 99 -5.20 -3.26 -26.70
CA GLU A 99 -5.17 -3.97 -27.99
C GLU A 99 -4.96 -3.00 -29.16
N LYS A 100 -5.68 -1.88 -29.20
CA LYS A 100 -5.50 -0.84 -30.23
C LYS A 100 -4.09 -0.27 -30.23
N LEU A 101 -3.56 0.05 -29.03
CA LEU A 101 -2.22 0.58 -28.86
C LEU A 101 -1.17 -0.40 -29.37
N LEU A 102 -1.24 -1.67 -29.00
CA LEU A 102 -0.31 -2.71 -29.45
C LEU A 102 -0.46 -3.01 -30.94
N SER A 103 -1.67 -3.01 -31.48
CA SER A 103 -1.93 -3.16 -32.91
C SER A 103 -1.30 -2.02 -33.73
N LEU A 104 -1.39 -0.78 -33.25
CA LEU A 104 -0.74 0.37 -33.88
C LEU A 104 0.79 0.27 -33.78
N ALA A 105 1.32 -0.18 -32.65
CA ALA A 105 2.74 -0.41 -32.47
C ALA A 105 3.24 -1.53 -33.42
N GLN A 106 2.49 -2.63 -33.56
CA GLN A 106 2.84 -3.75 -34.43
C GLN A 106 2.87 -3.36 -35.92
N LYS A 107 2.03 -2.42 -36.37
CA LYS A 107 2.13 -1.87 -37.72
C LYS A 107 3.48 -1.20 -38.00
N LYS A 108 4.08 -0.58 -36.98
CA LYS A 108 5.41 0.05 -37.07
C LYS A 108 6.56 -0.93 -36.79
N LEU A 109 6.29 -1.96 -36.02
CA LEU A 109 7.23 -2.98 -35.56
C LEU A 109 6.66 -4.39 -35.88
N PRO A 110 6.75 -4.85 -37.13
CA PRO A 110 6.13 -6.13 -37.56
C PRO A 110 6.63 -7.37 -36.79
N ALA A 111 7.81 -7.29 -36.19
CA ALA A 111 8.38 -8.35 -35.37
C ALA A 111 7.77 -8.45 -33.96
N LEU A 112 7.02 -7.44 -33.51
CA LEU A 112 6.36 -7.43 -32.21
C LEU A 112 5.27 -8.51 -32.18
N LYS A 113 5.36 -9.40 -31.20
CA LYS A 113 4.37 -10.46 -30.97
C LYS A 113 3.62 -10.19 -29.68
N TRP A 114 2.32 -10.26 -29.74
CA TRP A 114 1.47 -10.15 -28.57
C TRP A 114 0.16 -10.90 -28.75
N GLN A 115 -0.45 -11.32 -27.64
CA GLN A 115 -1.78 -11.92 -27.63
C GLN A 115 -2.57 -11.44 -26.43
N ASN A 116 -3.91 -11.35 -26.56
CA ASN A 116 -4.82 -11.08 -25.47
C ASN A 116 -5.44 -12.38 -24.97
N ASN A 117 -5.14 -12.73 -23.71
CA ASN A 117 -5.72 -13.89 -23.04
C ASN A 117 -6.84 -13.43 -22.09
N LYS A 118 -8.06 -13.44 -22.58
CA LYS A 118 -9.25 -13.02 -21.82
C LYS A 118 -9.69 -14.02 -20.72
N GLN A 119 -9.05 -15.18 -20.63
CA GLN A 119 -9.34 -16.19 -19.60
C GLN A 119 -8.55 -15.97 -18.30
N LEU A 120 -7.50 -15.15 -18.37
CA LEU A 120 -6.66 -14.81 -17.24
C LEU A 120 -6.91 -13.37 -16.80
N THR A 121 -6.84 -13.13 -15.51
CA THR A 121 -6.86 -11.78 -14.95
C THR A 121 -5.50 -11.11 -15.09
N GLN A 122 -5.46 -9.79 -14.96
CA GLN A 122 -4.20 -9.02 -14.94
C GLN A 122 -3.27 -9.50 -13.80
N GLU A 123 -3.85 -9.80 -12.63
CA GLU A 123 -3.10 -10.29 -11.47
C GLU A 123 -2.46 -11.66 -11.76
N GLU A 124 -3.18 -12.58 -12.39
CA GLU A 124 -2.65 -13.89 -12.77
C GLU A 124 -1.50 -13.78 -13.78
N LEU A 125 -1.56 -12.85 -14.73
CA LEU A 125 -0.46 -12.61 -15.66
C LEU A 125 0.78 -12.05 -14.96
N LEU A 126 0.61 -11.12 -14.01
CA LEU A 126 1.72 -10.62 -13.19
C LEU A 126 2.38 -11.73 -12.37
N ILE A 127 1.58 -12.65 -11.81
CA ILE A 127 2.09 -13.85 -11.12
C ILE A 127 2.88 -14.74 -12.09
N GLN A 128 2.37 -15.00 -13.29
CA GLN A 128 3.04 -15.84 -14.28
C GLN A 128 4.38 -15.24 -14.76
N VAL A 129 4.47 -13.92 -14.90
CA VAL A 129 5.75 -13.24 -15.16
C VAL A 129 6.72 -13.44 -14.00
N ALA A 130 6.27 -13.22 -12.76
CA ALA A 130 7.09 -13.40 -11.56
C ALA A 130 7.65 -14.83 -11.44
N GLU A 131 6.85 -15.82 -11.78
CA GLU A 131 7.23 -17.23 -11.80
C GLU A 131 8.09 -17.61 -13.02
N GLY A 132 8.16 -16.73 -14.04
CA GLY A 132 8.89 -16.98 -15.28
C GLY A 132 8.18 -17.93 -16.25
N LYS A 133 6.87 -18.11 -16.10
CA LYS A 133 6.02 -18.90 -17.01
C LYS A 133 5.74 -18.19 -18.32
N ILE A 134 5.64 -16.86 -18.27
CA ILE A 134 5.56 -15.98 -19.43
C ILE A 134 6.64 -14.91 -19.35
N PRO A 135 7.18 -14.43 -20.48
CA PRO A 135 8.28 -13.47 -20.46
C PRO A 135 7.84 -12.05 -20.11
N TYR A 136 6.70 -11.60 -20.64
CA TYR A 136 6.23 -10.22 -20.52
C TYR A 136 4.72 -10.15 -20.37
N THR A 137 4.27 -9.18 -19.58
CA THR A 137 2.89 -8.67 -19.60
C THR A 137 2.89 -7.14 -19.58
N ILE A 138 1.77 -6.54 -19.92
CA ILE A 138 1.54 -5.10 -19.73
C ILE A 138 0.41 -4.93 -18.74
N ALA A 139 0.67 -4.12 -17.72
CA ALA A 139 -0.29 -3.84 -16.67
C ALA A 139 -0.30 -2.35 -16.31
N ASN A 140 -1.38 -1.91 -15.67
CA ASN A 140 -1.50 -0.60 -15.06
C ASN A 140 -0.44 -0.45 -13.94
N SER A 141 0.22 0.70 -13.87
CA SER A 141 1.28 0.97 -12.89
C SER A 141 0.84 0.81 -11.43
N ILE A 142 -0.43 1.06 -11.12
CA ILE A 142 -1.00 0.85 -9.78
C ILE A 142 -1.06 -0.65 -9.47
N ASP A 143 -1.51 -1.48 -10.40
CA ASP A 143 -1.60 -2.93 -10.24
C ASP A 143 -0.20 -3.56 -10.19
N VAL A 144 0.75 -3.06 -10.99
CA VAL A 144 2.17 -3.47 -10.93
C VAL A 144 2.76 -3.18 -9.56
N ALA A 145 2.55 -1.96 -9.04
CA ALA A 145 3.03 -1.56 -7.74
C ALA A 145 2.46 -2.45 -6.61
N ALA A 146 1.17 -2.76 -6.65
CA ALA A 146 0.53 -3.67 -5.70
C ALA A 146 1.12 -5.09 -5.79
N ALA A 147 1.34 -5.60 -7.02
CA ALA A 147 1.92 -6.92 -7.23
C ALA A 147 3.37 -7.01 -6.77
N GLN A 148 4.18 -5.95 -6.93
CA GLN A 148 5.56 -5.91 -6.48
C GLN A 148 5.72 -6.06 -4.96
N GLN A 149 4.69 -5.71 -4.17
CA GLN A 149 4.71 -5.89 -2.70
C GLN A 149 4.81 -7.36 -2.29
N ILE A 150 4.26 -8.27 -3.10
CA ILE A 150 4.24 -9.72 -2.84
C ILE A 150 5.07 -10.51 -3.86
N ARG A 151 5.54 -9.86 -4.91
CA ARG A 151 6.35 -10.45 -5.98
C ARG A 151 7.53 -9.52 -6.29
N PRO A 152 8.54 -9.43 -5.40
CA PRO A 152 9.65 -8.47 -5.54
C PRO A 152 10.55 -8.77 -6.74
N ASN A 153 10.39 -9.93 -7.37
CA ASN A 153 11.05 -10.29 -8.60
C ASN A 153 10.36 -9.76 -9.88
N LEU A 154 9.19 -9.12 -9.76
CA LEU A 154 8.62 -8.34 -10.85
C LEU A 154 9.42 -7.05 -11.06
N ALA A 155 9.78 -6.77 -12.30
CA ALA A 155 10.48 -5.56 -12.66
C ALA A 155 9.79 -4.84 -13.81
N ILE A 156 9.85 -3.52 -13.79
CA ILE A 156 9.31 -2.66 -14.85
C ILE A 156 10.40 -2.47 -15.89
N ALA A 157 10.10 -2.84 -17.13
CA ALA A 157 11.01 -2.62 -18.24
C ALA A 157 10.98 -1.14 -18.65
N PHE A 158 9.81 -0.62 -18.96
CA PHE A 158 9.57 0.78 -19.32
C PHE A 158 8.08 1.09 -19.27
N ASP A 159 7.75 2.38 -19.21
CA ASP A 159 6.38 2.89 -19.37
C ASP A 159 6.02 2.89 -20.85
N LEU A 160 4.90 2.26 -21.19
CA LEU A 160 4.41 2.18 -22.57
C LEU A 160 3.68 3.46 -22.99
N THR A 161 3.12 4.16 -22.01
CA THR A 161 2.40 5.42 -22.19
C THR A 161 2.89 6.47 -21.19
N ASP A 162 2.66 7.74 -21.49
CA ASP A 162 2.68 8.79 -20.48
C ASP A 162 1.62 8.51 -19.39
N GLU A 163 1.71 9.23 -18.28
CA GLU A 163 0.68 9.17 -17.25
C GLU A 163 -0.68 9.64 -17.79
N MET A 164 -1.69 8.85 -17.52
CA MET A 164 -3.09 9.12 -17.85
C MET A 164 -3.89 9.22 -16.57
N THR A 165 -4.92 10.04 -16.57
CA THR A 165 -5.80 10.20 -15.42
C THR A 165 -6.65 8.96 -15.18
N VAL A 166 -6.90 8.66 -13.92
CA VAL A 166 -7.73 7.54 -13.45
C VAL A 166 -9.08 8.09 -12.97
N HIS A 167 -10.15 7.43 -13.38
CA HIS A 167 -11.51 7.87 -13.12
C HIS A 167 -12.42 6.70 -12.75
N TRP A 168 -13.46 7.00 -12.00
CA TRP A 168 -14.64 6.14 -11.95
C TRP A 168 -15.59 6.49 -13.09
N TYR A 169 -16.24 5.48 -13.63
CA TYR A 169 -17.29 5.66 -14.64
C TYR A 169 -18.64 5.34 -14.04
N LEU A 170 -19.65 6.16 -14.34
CA LEU A 170 -21.02 5.99 -13.88
C LEU A 170 -21.91 5.64 -15.07
N SER A 171 -22.97 4.88 -14.80
CA SER A 171 -24.00 4.62 -15.80
C SER A 171 -24.65 5.93 -16.27
N ASN A 172 -24.99 6.02 -17.56
CA ASN A 172 -25.73 7.18 -18.11
C ASN A 172 -27.14 7.34 -17.50
N LYS A 173 -27.67 6.30 -16.86
CA LYS A 173 -28.91 6.36 -16.11
C LYS A 173 -28.71 6.68 -14.62
N SER A 174 -27.45 6.79 -14.20
CA SER A 174 -27.16 7.24 -12.84
C SER A 174 -27.79 8.61 -12.62
N TYR A 175 -28.46 8.74 -11.49
CA TYR A 175 -29.13 10.00 -11.15
C TYR A 175 -28.09 11.12 -11.09
N ASN A 176 -28.45 12.31 -11.60
CA ASN A 176 -27.59 13.51 -11.50
C ASN A 176 -27.09 13.76 -10.08
N GLU A 177 -27.87 13.29 -9.08
CA GLU A 177 -27.52 13.35 -7.66
C GLU A 177 -26.31 12.49 -7.29
N LEU A 178 -26.16 11.28 -7.87
CA LEU A 178 -24.98 10.43 -7.62
C LEU A 178 -23.72 11.05 -8.22
N GLN A 179 -23.81 11.60 -9.42
CA GLN A 179 -22.68 12.28 -10.06
C GLN A 179 -22.29 13.55 -9.28
N ALA A 180 -23.27 14.35 -8.85
CA ALA A 180 -23.02 15.52 -8.03
C ALA A 180 -22.41 15.16 -6.68
N GLY A 181 -22.92 14.12 -6.01
CA GLY A 181 -22.37 13.61 -4.76
C GLY A 181 -20.95 13.08 -4.92
N LEU A 182 -20.65 12.39 -6.04
CA LEU A 182 -19.29 11.93 -6.33
C LEU A 182 -18.32 13.10 -6.54
N LEU A 183 -18.75 14.13 -7.27
CA LEU A 183 -17.93 15.33 -7.49
C LEU A 183 -17.62 16.04 -6.17
N ASP A 184 -18.63 16.22 -5.33
CA ASP A 184 -18.49 16.88 -4.03
C ASP A 184 -17.59 16.07 -3.08
N PHE A 185 -17.81 14.76 -3.02
CA PHE A 185 -16.94 13.84 -2.26
C PHE A 185 -15.49 13.88 -2.73
N MET A 186 -15.22 13.78 -4.04
CA MET A 186 -13.86 13.77 -4.58
C MET A 186 -13.14 15.09 -4.32
N ASN A 187 -13.82 16.24 -4.48
CA ASN A 187 -13.26 17.53 -4.12
C ASN A 187 -12.90 17.60 -2.64
N ASN A 188 -13.79 17.17 -1.76
CA ASN A 188 -13.53 17.09 -0.32
C ASN A 188 -12.38 16.13 0.00
N ALA A 189 -12.34 14.97 -0.64
CA ALA A 189 -11.28 13.97 -0.46
C ALA A 189 -9.89 14.48 -0.88
N ILE A 190 -9.84 15.30 -1.94
CA ILE A 190 -8.60 15.98 -2.37
C ILE A 190 -8.22 17.06 -1.34
N GLU A 191 -9.14 17.95 -0.98
CA GLU A 191 -8.89 19.06 -0.05
C GLU A 191 -8.47 18.58 1.35
N THR A 192 -9.06 17.51 1.85
CA THR A 192 -8.74 16.91 3.16
C THR A 192 -7.51 15.99 3.13
N GLY A 193 -6.91 15.75 1.95
CA GLY A 193 -5.79 14.84 1.77
C GLY A 193 -6.16 13.36 1.97
N LEU A 194 -7.43 12.98 1.88
CA LEU A 194 -7.88 11.59 2.00
C LEU A 194 -7.26 10.73 0.90
N ILE A 195 -7.28 11.20 -0.35
CA ILE A 195 -6.70 10.46 -1.48
C ILE A 195 -5.20 10.27 -1.28
N ASP A 196 -4.47 11.33 -0.92
CA ASP A 196 -3.03 11.26 -0.63
C ASP A 196 -2.72 10.24 0.48
N ARG A 197 -3.54 10.17 1.54
CA ARG A 197 -3.38 9.19 2.62
C ARG A 197 -3.59 7.75 2.15
N ILE A 198 -4.62 7.51 1.32
CA ILE A 198 -4.90 6.19 0.78
C ILE A 198 -3.80 5.76 -0.20
N GLU A 199 -3.38 6.65 -1.11
CA GLU A 199 -2.26 6.38 -2.03
C GLU A 199 -0.96 6.11 -1.27
N GLU A 200 -0.68 6.90 -0.26
CA GLU A 200 0.48 6.71 0.58
C GLU A 200 0.46 5.35 1.29
N LYS A 201 -0.70 4.98 1.84
CA LYS A 201 -0.90 3.67 2.49
C LYS A 201 -0.58 2.50 1.57
N TYR A 202 -0.93 2.59 0.29
CA TYR A 202 -0.82 1.47 -0.63
C TYR A 202 0.39 1.53 -1.58
N PHE A 203 0.90 2.72 -1.96
CA PHE A 203 1.81 2.85 -3.09
C PHE A 203 3.10 3.63 -2.85
N ARG A 204 3.10 4.72 -2.10
CA ARG A 204 4.25 5.66 -2.06
C ARG A 204 5.52 5.12 -1.40
N HIS A 205 5.48 4.02 -0.69
CA HIS A 205 6.66 3.43 -0.04
C HIS A 205 7.34 2.32 -0.85
N ILE A 206 6.84 2.04 -2.06
CA ILE A 206 7.35 0.94 -2.89
C ILE A 206 8.69 1.28 -3.55
N THR A 207 8.99 2.57 -3.75
CA THR A 207 10.16 3.04 -4.51
C THR A 207 11.51 2.85 -3.82
N ALA A 208 11.56 2.52 -2.53
CA ALA A 208 12.78 2.45 -1.74
C ALA A 208 13.16 1.04 -1.23
N PHE A 209 12.51 -0.03 -1.73
CA PHE A 209 12.74 -1.38 -1.22
C PHE A 209 13.87 -2.09 -1.97
N ASP A 210 14.85 -2.63 -1.22
CA ASP A 210 15.80 -3.55 -1.80
C ASP A 210 15.12 -4.91 -2.04
N TYR A 211 15.33 -5.48 -3.23
CA TYR A 211 14.85 -6.81 -3.61
C TYR A 211 15.25 -7.90 -2.61
N VAL A 212 16.47 -7.82 -2.10
CA VAL A 212 17.01 -8.81 -1.16
C VAL A 212 16.25 -8.78 0.15
N ASP A 213 15.98 -7.59 0.69
CA ASP A 213 15.26 -7.44 1.96
C ASP A 213 13.80 -7.93 1.84
N THR A 214 13.15 -7.65 0.71
CA THR A 214 11.78 -8.12 0.48
C THR A 214 11.72 -9.64 0.35
N GLN A 215 12.65 -10.26 -0.37
CA GLN A 215 12.73 -11.72 -0.51
C GLN A 215 12.92 -12.39 0.86
N ALA A 216 13.90 -11.91 1.64
CA ALA A 216 14.17 -12.42 2.98
C ALA A 216 12.94 -12.28 3.90
N TYR A 217 12.23 -11.15 3.79
CA TYR A 217 11.01 -10.94 4.55
C TYR A 217 9.89 -11.93 4.17
N LEU A 218 9.63 -12.12 2.87
CA LEU A 218 8.59 -13.06 2.42
C LEU A 218 8.92 -14.51 2.79
N GLU A 219 10.19 -14.89 2.74
CA GLU A 219 10.64 -16.19 3.24
C GLU A 219 10.40 -16.34 4.75
N ALA A 220 10.63 -15.28 5.53
CA ALA A 220 10.36 -15.27 6.96
C ALA A 220 8.85 -15.33 7.26
N VAL A 221 8.00 -14.64 6.46
CA VAL A 221 6.53 -14.74 6.54
C VAL A 221 6.06 -16.19 6.34
N GLU A 222 6.67 -16.92 5.41
CA GLU A 222 6.30 -18.31 5.13
C GLU A 222 6.82 -19.28 6.20
N LYS A 223 8.07 -19.11 6.64
CA LYS A 223 8.79 -20.11 7.45
C LYS A 223 8.80 -19.82 8.95
N ILE A 224 8.79 -18.55 9.37
CA ILE A 224 8.98 -18.13 10.77
C ILE A 224 7.68 -17.59 11.38
N LEU A 225 6.94 -16.74 10.67
CA LEU A 225 5.73 -16.09 11.18
C LEU A 225 4.69 -17.09 11.73
N PRO A 226 4.42 -18.26 11.11
CA PRO A 226 3.42 -19.20 11.61
C PRO A 226 3.66 -19.67 13.05
N GLN A 227 4.92 -19.70 13.50
CA GLN A 227 5.28 -20.05 14.88
C GLN A 227 4.79 -19.00 15.89
N TYR A 228 4.78 -17.72 15.52
CA TYR A 228 4.49 -16.61 16.42
C TYR A 228 3.13 -15.97 16.17
N GLN A 229 2.48 -16.23 15.04
CA GLN A 229 1.17 -15.69 14.70
C GLN A 229 0.13 -15.87 15.81
N PRO A 230 -0.02 -17.02 16.48
CA PRO A 230 -0.98 -17.17 17.58
C PRO A 230 -0.73 -16.22 18.74
N LEU A 231 0.53 -15.83 18.99
CA LEU A 231 0.89 -14.86 20.03
C LEU A 231 0.52 -13.44 19.60
N PHE A 232 0.78 -13.07 18.35
CA PHE A 232 0.36 -11.78 17.82
C PHE A 232 -1.16 -11.64 17.84
N GLU A 233 -1.90 -12.66 17.46
CA GLU A 233 -3.37 -12.68 17.51
C GLU A 233 -3.89 -12.57 18.95
N LYS A 234 -3.24 -13.27 19.90
CA LYS A 234 -3.60 -13.25 21.33
C LYS A 234 -3.42 -11.87 21.96
N TYR A 235 -2.34 -11.17 21.63
CA TYR A 235 -1.95 -9.94 22.30
C TYR A 235 -2.20 -8.66 21.48
N LYS A 236 -2.84 -8.74 20.33
CA LYS A 236 -3.10 -7.58 19.47
C LYS A 236 -3.98 -6.49 20.09
N GLY A 237 -4.83 -6.84 21.06
CA GLY A 237 -5.85 -5.93 21.57
C GLY A 237 -6.83 -5.52 20.47
N ASN A 238 -7.00 -4.21 20.29
CA ASN A 238 -7.81 -3.61 19.20
C ASN A 238 -7.00 -3.35 17.90
N LEU A 239 -5.70 -3.66 17.87
CA LEU A 239 -4.86 -3.52 16.69
C LEU A 239 -5.04 -4.71 15.73
N ASP A 240 -4.65 -4.51 14.47
CA ASP A 240 -4.45 -5.63 13.55
C ASP A 240 -3.22 -6.43 13.98
N TRP A 241 -3.35 -7.75 14.16
CA TRP A 241 -2.23 -8.60 14.56
C TRP A 241 -1.06 -8.55 13.57
N ARG A 242 -1.35 -8.28 12.27
CA ARG A 242 -0.35 -8.14 11.21
C ARG A 242 0.52 -6.90 11.39
N LEU A 243 -0.06 -5.84 11.93
CA LEU A 243 0.71 -4.65 12.34
C LEU A 243 1.68 -4.99 13.46
N LEU A 244 1.22 -5.69 14.50
CA LEU A 244 2.07 -6.10 15.61
C LEU A 244 3.20 -7.03 15.15
N ALA A 245 2.90 -7.96 14.23
CA ALA A 245 3.91 -8.81 13.60
C ALA A 245 4.93 -8.01 12.77
N ALA A 246 4.47 -6.99 12.02
CA ALA A 246 5.35 -6.12 11.25
C ALA A 246 6.27 -5.29 12.16
N VAL A 247 5.78 -4.79 13.29
CA VAL A 247 6.61 -4.12 14.32
C VAL A 247 7.68 -5.08 14.84
N ALA A 248 7.31 -6.28 15.24
CA ALA A 248 8.26 -7.28 15.73
C ALA A 248 9.33 -7.66 14.70
N TYR A 249 8.97 -7.73 13.42
CA TYR A 249 9.94 -7.96 12.35
C TYR A 249 10.89 -6.79 12.18
N GLN A 250 10.39 -5.55 12.20
CA GLN A 250 11.22 -4.35 12.15
C GLN A 250 12.20 -4.27 13.31
N GLU A 251 11.80 -4.72 14.50
CA GLU A 251 12.62 -4.71 15.71
C GLU A 251 13.71 -5.79 15.71
N SER A 252 13.38 -7.02 15.36
CA SER A 252 14.26 -8.18 15.59
C SER A 252 14.29 -9.21 14.46
N HIS A 253 13.59 -9.01 13.36
CA HIS A 253 13.33 -10.04 12.34
C HIS A 253 12.71 -11.33 12.96
N TRP A 254 11.87 -11.15 13.99
CA TRP A 254 11.26 -12.21 14.80
C TRP A 254 12.25 -13.08 15.55
N ASP A 255 13.43 -12.53 15.92
CA ASP A 255 14.40 -13.22 16.80
C ASP A 255 14.11 -12.87 18.28
N PRO A 256 13.65 -13.84 19.10
CA PRO A 256 13.39 -13.59 20.53
C PRO A 256 14.66 -13.27 21.33
N TYR A 257 15.83 -13.61 20.82
CA TYR A 257 17.11 -13.40 21.51
C TYR A 257 17.87 -12.17 21.03
N ALA A 258 17.28 -11.39 20.12
CA ALA A 258 17.90 -10.17 19.61
C ALA A 258 18.35 -9.25 20.75
N THR A 259 19.54 -8.68 20.60
CA THR A 259 20.16 -7.79 21.60
C THR A 259 20.91 -6.68 20.88
N SER A 260 20.63 -5.42 21.22
CA SER A 260 21.38 -4.27 20.70
C SER A 260 22.56 -3.89 21.61
N PRO A 261 23.54 -3.15 21.08
CA PRO A 261 24.64 -2.58 21.88
C PRO A 261 24.14 -1.67 23.02
N THR A 262 22.98 -1.06 22.91
CA THR A 262 22.36 -0.18 23.90
C THR A 262 21.54 -0.94 24.95
N GLY A 263 21.49 -2.27 24.89
CA GLY A 263 20.88 -3.12 25.90
C GLY A 263 19.37 -3.33 25.75
N VAL A 264 18.75 -2.95 24.62
CA VAL A 264 17.39 -3.38 24.28
C VAL A 264 17.41 -4.85 23.84
N ARG A 265 16.37 -5.61 24.15
CA ARG A 265 16.35 -7.07 23.95
C ARG A 265 15.00 -7.62 23.56
N GLY A 266 15.04 -8.77 22.89
CA GLY A 266 13.92 -9.64 22.61
C GLY A 266 13.16 -9.31 21.34
N MET A 267 12.08 -10.05 21.10
CA MET A 267 11.25 -9.96 19.89
C MET A 267 10.80 -8.52 19.56
N MET A 268 10.48 -7.72 20.57
CA MET A 268 10.00 -6.34 20.45
C MET A 268 11.05 -5.31 20.87
N MET A 269 12.33 -5.69 21.05
CA MET A 269 13.46 -4.84 21.39
C MET A 269 13.19 -3.86 22.53
N LEU A 270 12.71 -4.38 23.65
CA LEU A 270 12.31 -3.56 24.79
C LEU A 270 13.51 -3.10 25.64
N THR A 271 13.46 -1.86 26.12
CA THR A 271 14.37 -1.38 27.16
C THR A 271 14.05 -2.07 28.49
N LYS A 272 14.99 -2.02 29.42
CA LYS A 272 14.75 -2.53 30.79
C LYS A 272 13.60 -1.78 31.48
N ASP A 273 13.54 -0.46 31.30
CA ASP A 273 12.52 0.38 31.92
C ASP A 273 11.14 0.11 31.34
N THR A 274 11.03 -0.09 30.00
CA THR A 274 9.78 -0.48 29.36
C THR A 274 9.31 -1.85 29.84
N ALA A 275 10.21 -2.83 29.96
CA ALA A 275 9.88 -4.15 30.50
C ALA A 275 9.36 -4.10 31.94
N LEU A 276 10.00 -3.31 32.78
CA LEU A 276 9.54 -3.09 34.16
C LEU A 276 8.17 -2.41 34.20
N ARG A 277 7.95 -1.39 33.38
CA ARG A 277 6.66 -0.68 33.27
C ARG A 277 5.54 -1.62 32.82
N MET A 278 5.83 -2.54 31.89
CA MET A 278 4.87 -3.52 31.36
C MET A 278 4.83 -4.82 32.20
N ASN A 279 5.48 -4.80 33.37
CA ASN A 279 5.44 -5.90 34.35
C ASN A 279 5.87 -7.26 33.78
N ILE A 280 6.92 -7.29 32.93
CA ILE A 280 7.56 -8.52 32.47
C ILE A 280 8.96 -8.67 33.08
N ASN A 281 9.39 -9.90 33.29
CA ASN A 281 10.67 -10.22 33.89
C ASN A 281 11.69 -10.84 32.90
N ASN A 282 11.23 -11.31 31.75
CA ASN A 282 12.10 -11.91 30.73
C ASN A 282 11.78 -11.33 29.34
N ARG A 283 12.64 -10.42 28.87
CA ARG A 283 12.52 -9.78 27.55
C ARG A 283 12.83 -10.72 26.39
N THR A 284 13.56 -11.82 26.61
CA THR A 284 13.92 -12.83 25.60
C THR A 284 12.93 -13.99 25.52
N ASP A 285 11.92 -14.00 26.38
CA ASP A 285 10.75 -14.84 26.20
C ASP A 285 9.83 -14.20 25.16
N ALA A 286 9.54 -14.93 24.07
CA ALA A 286 8.79 -14.40 22.94
C ALA A 286 7.38 -13.91 23.34
N GLU A 287 6.68 -14.68 24.17
CA GLU A 287 5.32 -14.35 24.62
C GLU A 287 5.31 -13.10 25.49
N GLN A 288 6.20 -13.01 26.49
CA GLN A 288 6.31 -11.85 27.36
C GLN A 288 6.74 -10.60 26.55
N SER A 289 7.66 -10.77 25.61
CA SER A 289 8.13 -9.65 24.75
C SER A 289 7.01 -9.12 23.87
N ILE A 290 6.27 -9.97 23.18
CA ILE A 290 5.14 -9.59 22.32
C ILE A 290 4.03 -8.93 23.14
N LYS A 291 3.66 -9.51 24.28
CA LYS A 291 2.69 -8.93 25.21
C LYS A 291 3.09 -7.50 25.61
N ALA A 292 4.31 -7.34 26.12
CA ALA A 292 4.77 -6.06 26.63
C ALA A 292 4.95 -5.02 25.50
N GLY A 293 5.41 -5.42 24.34
CA GLY A 293 5.51 -4.53 23.16
C GLY A 293 4.14 -4.04 22.70
N SER A 294 3.14 -4.93 22.68
CA SER A 294 1.76 -4.56 22.37
C SER A 294 1.17 -3.61 23.41
N GLU A 295 1.31 -3.90 24.70
CA GLU A 295 0.83 -3.03 25.79
C GLU A 295 1.51 -1.65 25.75
N TYR A 296 2.80 -1.60 25.44
CA TYR A 296 3.52 -0.34 25.27
C TYR A 296 3.02 0.46 24.06
N LEU A 297 2.75 -0.19 22.94
CA LEU A 297 2.19 0.47 21.77
C LEU A 297 0.78 1.02 22.04
N HIS A 298 -0.07 0.28 22.76
CA HIS A 298 -1.39 0.76 23.20
C HIS A 298 -1.26 1.94 24.15
N TRP A 299 -0.29 1.90 25.08
CA TRP A 299 -0.03 3.02 25.96
C TRP A 299 0.38 4.27 25.16
N LEU A 300 1.25 4.13 24.16
CA LEU A 300 1.64 5.25 23.28
C LEU A 300 0.43 5.79 22.51
N LEU A 301 -0.41 4.93 21.94
CA LEU A 301 -1.65 5.33 21.26
C LEU A 301 -2.55 6.20 22.15
N ALA A 302 -2.67 5.84 23.41
CA ALA A 302 -3.45 6.59 24.38
C ALA A 302 -2.82 7.96 24.74
N GLN A 303 -1.54 8.18 24.44
CA GLN A 303 -0.87 9.47 24.64
C GLN A 303 -0.90 10.38 23.40
N ILE A 304 -1.29 9.85 22.24
CA ILE A 304 -1.42 10.63 21.02
C ILE A 304 -2.65 11.54 21.10
N PRO A 305 -2.52 12.85 20.80
CA PRO A 305 -3.61 13.81 20.90
C PRO A 305 -4.86 13.41 20.09
N ASP A 306 -6.04 13.64 20.68
CA ASP A 306 -7.33 13.31 20.06
C ASP A 306 -7.65 14.17 18.82
N SER A 307 -6.92 15.29 18.62
CA SER A 307 -7.03 16.11 17.41
C SER A 307 -6.52 15.42 16.16
N ILE A 308 -5.71 14.36 16.30
CA ILE A 308 -5.19 13.59 15.20
C ILE A 308 -6.26 12.57 14.77
N PRO A 309 -6.59 12.47 13.45
CA PRO A 309 -7.50 11.46 12.93
C PRO A 309 -7.14 10.05 13.39
N GLU A 310 -8.15 9.23 13.71
CA GLU A 310 -7.95 7.92 14.33
C GLU A 310 -7.05 7.02 13.46
N GLU A 311 -7.24 7.07 12.15
CA GLU A 311 -6.47 6.33 11.16
C GLU A 311 -4.98 6.71 11.10
N ASP A 312 -4.63 7.94 11.49
CA ASP A 312 -3.24 8.42 11.50
C ASP A 312 -2.53 8.20 12.85
N ARG A 313 -3.27 8.06 13.94
CA ARG A 313 -2.72 7.97 15.30
C ARG A 313 -1.69 6.86 15.46
N ILE A 314 -1.87 5.76 14.74
CA ILE A 314 -0.94 4.62 14.78
C ILE A 314 0.45 5.00 14.26
N TRP A 315 0.55 5.82 13.22
CA TRP A 315 1.82 6.22 12.65
C TRP A 315 2.63 7.11 13.60
N TYR A 316 1.95 8.03 14.30
CA TYR A 316 2.58 8.81 15.37
C TYR A 316 3.05 7.92 16.52
N SER A 317 2.29 6.90 16.87
CA SER A 317 2.64 5.96 17.94
C SER A 317 3.83 5.10 17.58
N LEU A 318 3.94 4.65 16.33
CA LEU A 318 5.09 3.91 15.83
C LEU A 318 6.35 4.77 15.81
N ALA A 319 6.26 6.01 15.36
CA ALA A 319 7.37 6.95 15.44
C ALA A 319 7.78 7.20 16.90
N ALA A 320 6.81 7.33 17.82
CA ALA A 320 7.07 7.46 19.25
C ALA A 320 7.67 6.20 19.87
N TYR A 321 7.33 5.01 19.37
CA TYR A 321 7.94 3.75 19.80
C TYR A 321 9.45 3.73 19.51
N ASN A 322 9.86 4.21 18.33
CA ASN A 322 11.26 4.27 17.91
C ASN A 322 12.05 5.40 18.56
N MET A 323 11.56 6.64 18.50
CA MET A 323 12.35 7.81 18.94
C MET A 323 11.88 8.46 20.24
N GLY A 324 10.77 7.98 20.81
CA GLY A 324 10.18 8.51 22.04
C GLY A 324 9.07 9.54 21.79
N LEU A 325 8.06 9.51 22.68
CA LEU A 325 6.87 10.37 22.60
C LEU A 325 7.21 11.87 22.59
N GLY A 326 8.21 12.30 23.37
CA GLY A 326 8.61 13.69 23.42
C GLY A 326 9.06 14.26 22.09
N HIS A 327 9.81 13.48 21.32
CA HIS A 327 10.30 13.89 20.01
C HIS A 327 9.22 13.94 18.93
N ILE A 328 8.21 13.05 18.99
CA ILE A 328 7.06 13.16 18.06
C ILE A 328 6.21 14.40 18.37
N LEU A 329 6.07 14.78 19.63
CA LEU A 329 5.42 16.04 19.99
C LEU A 329 6.21 17.27 19.53
N ASP A 330 7.53 17.19 19.53
CA ASP A 330 8.41 18.23 18.96
C ASP A 330 8.30 18.29 17.43
N ALA A 331 8.21 17.14 16.75
CA ALA A 331 7.97 17.09 15.30
C ALA A 331 6.66 17.80 14.92
N ARG A 332 5.59 17.57 15.68
CA ARG A 332 4.30 18.28 15.51
C ARG A 332 4.43 19.80 15.69
N ARG A 333 5.16 20.24 16.73
CA ARG A 333 5.42 21.68 16.96
C ARG A 333 6.23 22.30 15.82
N LEU A 334 7.24 21.58 15.34
CA LEU A 334 8.06 22.01 14.21
C LEU A 334 7.22 22.13 12.94
N THR A 335 6.40 21.12 12.63
CA THR A 335 5.50 21.11 11.47
C THR A 335 4.58 22.32 11.49
N LYS A 336 3.93 22.60 12.64
CA LYS A 336 3.08 23.80 12.81
C LYS A 336 3.87 25.09 12.58
N LYS A 337 5.10 25.18 13.11
CA LYS A 337 5.97 26.34 12.93
C LYS A 337 6.35 26.58 11.46
N LEU A 338 6.48 25.51 10.69
CA LEU A 338 6.79 25.56 9.25
C LEU A 338 5.55 25.74 8.35
N GLY A 339 4.35 25.90 8.93
CA GLY A 339 3.12 26.17 8.20
C GLY A 339 2.35 24.91 7.76
N GLY A 340 2.82 23.71 8.16
CA GLY A 340 2.13 22.45 7.92
C GLY A 340 1.08 22.13 9.00
N ASN A 341 0.25 21.11 8.74
CA ASN A 341 -0.75 20.62 9.68
C ASN A 341 -0.10 19.60 10.65
N PRO A 342 0.00 19.90 11.97
CA PRO A 342 0.59 19.01 12.97
C PRO A 342 -0.23 17.73 13.21
N ASP A 343 -1.47 17.69 12.77
CA ASP A 343 -2.38 16.55 12.94
C ASP A 343 -2.50 15.70 11.65
N ASN A 344 -1.81 16.08 10.58
CA ASN A 344 -1.68 15.30 9.35
C ASN A 344 -0.34 14.55 9.36
N TRP A 345 -0.39 13.20 9.27
CA TRP A 345 0.83 12.38 9.30
C TRP A 345 1.80 12.71 8.17
N LEU A 346 1.30 12.96 6.96
CA LEU A 346 2.13 13.27 5.79
C LEU A 346 2.98 14.53 6.02
N ASP A 347 2.38 15.58 6.59
CA ASP A 347 3.09 16.82 6.89
C ASP A 347 4.15 16.62 7.99
N VAL A 348 3.80 15.86 9.04
CA VAL A 348 4.72 15.62 10.15
C VAL A 348 5.87 14.71 9.74
N LYS A 349 5.60 13.62 9.02
CA LYS A 349 6.66 12.68 8.60
C LYS A 349 7.70 13.35 7.69
N ASN A 350 7.29 14.25 6.80
CA ASN A 350 8.20 14.98 5.92
C ASN A 350 9.16 15.90 6.71
N ASN A 351 8.77 16.31 7.90
CA ASN A 351 9.57 17.15 8.78
C ASN A 351 10.38 16.38 9.83
N LEU A 352 10.19 15.05 9.97
CA LEU A 352 10.92 14.26 10.98
C LEU A 352 12.43 14.39 10.85
N GLN A 353 12.97 14.34 9.64
CA GLN A 353 14.42 14.46 9.38
C GLN A 353 15.00 15.78 9.90
N LEU A 354 14.20 16.85 9.96
CA LEU A 354 14.64 18.16 10.42
C LEU A 354 14.95 18.18 11.93
N LEU A 355 14.50 17.18 12.70
CA LEU A 355 14.81 17.03 14.11
C LEU A 355 16.30 16.73 14.39
N SER A 356 17.07 16.37 13.39
CA SER A 356 18.53 16.19 13.47
C SER A 356 19.31 17.48 13.14
N GLU A 357 18.65 18.51 12.60
CA GLU A 357 19.28 19.75 12.21
C GLU A 357 19.34 20.76 13.37
N LYS A 358 20.53 21.24 13.71
CA LYS A 358 20.75 22.14 14.84
C LYS A 358 19.89 23.39 14.82
N ARG A 359 19.66 23.98 13.62
CA ARG A 359 18.78 25.17 13.45
C ARG A 359 17.34 24.95 13.91
N HIS A 360 16.87 23.68 13.91
CA HIS A 360 15.54 23.30 14.32
C HIS A 360 15.51 22.77 15.75
N TYR A 361 16.31 21.75 16.08
CA TYR A 361 16.22 21.08 17.38
C TYR A 361 16.65 21.97 18.56
N SER A 362 17.53 22.96 18.37
CA SER A 362 17.94 23.86 19.45
C SER A 362 16.79 24.68 20.05
N ASN A 363 15.69 24.81 19.34
CA ASN A 363 14.48 25.53 19.77
C ASN A 363 13.33 24.58 20.14
N LEU A 364 13.57 23.28 20.24
CA LEU A 364 12.59 22.27 20.60
C LEU A 364 12.78 21.81 22.05
N LYS A 365 11.69 21.35 22.66
CA LYS A 365 11.70 20.99 24.10
C LYS A 365 12.61 19.79 24.39
N TYR A 366 12.63 18.80 23.50
CA TYR A 366 13.33 17.53 23.70
C TYR A 366 14.66 17.48 22.93
N GLY A 367 14.93 18.48 22.10
CA GLY A 367 16.21 18.65 21.42
C GLY A 367 16.40 17.69 20.23
N TYR A 368 17.65 17.25 20.06
CA TYR A 368 18.07 16.38 18.96
C TYR A 368 17.36 15.03 18.94
N ALA A 369 16.88 14.62 17.76
CA ALA A 369 16.39 13.27 17.49
C ALA A 369 16.83 12.79 16.11
N ARG A 370 16.95 11.45 15.95
CA ARG A 370 17.22 10.80 14.68
C ARG A 370 15.93 10.61 13.89
N GLY A 371 15.31 11.73 13.51
CA GLY A 371 14.00 11.72 12.88
C GLY A 371 13.94 10.93 11.57
N TYR A 372 15.05 10.86 10.80
CA TYR A 372 15.13 10.04 9.61
C TYR A 372 15.02 8.53 9.93
N GLU A 373 15.61 8.05 11.02
CA GLU A 373 15.47 6.66 11.46
C GLU A 373 14.02 6.35 11.82
N ALA A 374 13.33 7.26 12.53
CA ALA A 374 11.91 7.10 12.85
C ALA A 374 11.02 7.13 11.60
N TYR A 375 11.33 7.98 10.62
CA TYR A 375 10.67 7.97 9.32
C TYR A 375 10.80 6.60 8.64
N GLN A 376 12.03 6.09 8.50
CA GLN A 376 12.29 4.78 7.90
C GLN A 376 11.60 3.63 8.66
N TYR A 377 11.61 3.72 9.99
CA TYR A 377 10.97 2.74 10.87
C TYR A 377 9.46 2.60 10.56
N VAL A 378 8.74 3.72 10.51
CA VAL A 378 7.31 3.71 10.21
C VAL A 378 7.04 3.20 8.80
N GLU A 379 7.81 3.68 7.81
CA GLU A 379 7.63 3.27 6.41
C GLU A 379 7.92 1.77 6.21
N ASN A 380 8.92 1.21 6.90
CA ASN A 380 9.22 -0.21 6.86
C ASN A 380 8.08 -1.05 7.44
N ILE A 381 7.56 -0.66 8.61
CA ILE A 381 6.44 -1.38 9.27
C ILE A 381 5.20 -1.37 8.38
N ARG A 382 4.88 -0.24 7.76
CA ARG A 382 3.76 -0.14 6.81
C ARG A 382 3.91 -1.12 5.66
N ARG A 383 5.12 -1.22 5.09
CA ARG A 383 5.42 -2.16 4.00
C ARG A 383 5.31 -3.61 4.44
N TYR A 384 5.91 -3.96 5.58
CA TYR A 384 5.83 -5.32 6.13
C TYR A 384 4.39 -5.74 6.39
N MET A 385 3.59 -4.84 6.99
CA MET A 385 2.16 -5.10 7.22
C MET A 385 1.42 -5.34 5.90
N ASN A 386 1.59 -4.46 4.90
CA ASN A 386 0.94 -4.58 3.61
C ASN A 386 1.34 -5.90 2.90
N SER A 387 2.60 -6.29 3.00
CA SER A 387 3.08 -7.56 2.42
C SER A 387 2.44 -8.77 3.10
N ILE A 388 2.28 -8.77 4.43
CA ILE A 388 1.55 -9.85 5.15
C ILE A 388 0.09 -9.91 4.71
N VAL A 389 -0.59 -8.75 4.65
CA VAL A 389 -2.00 -8.66 4.21
C VAL A 389 -2.17 -9.25 2.81
N ASN A 390 -1.30 -8.85 1.88
CA ASN A 390 -1.35 -9.31 0.50
C ASN A 390 -1.00 -10.81 0.38
N TYR A 391 0.00 -11.29 1.14
CA TYR A 391 0.38 -12.70 1.17
C TYR A 391 -0.81 -13.59 1.57
N HIS A 392 -1.50 -13.26 2.67
CA HIS A 392 -2.66 -14.03 3.12
C HIS A 392 -3.82 -13.98 2.12
N ARG A 393 -4.09 -12.81 1.51
CA ARG A 393 -5.12 -12.68 0.48
C ARG A 393 -4.89 -13.61 -0.72
N VAL A 394 -3.65 -13.71 -1.17
CA VAL A 394 -3.28 -14.60 -2.29
C VAL A 394 -3.46 -16.06 -1.91
N GLN A 395 -3.10 -16.46 -0.70
CA GLN A 395 -3.29 -17.83 -0.20
C GLN A 395 -4.78 -18.21 -0.10
N GLU A 396 -5.62 -17.30 0.38
CA GLU A 396 -7.08 -17.51 0.46
C GLU A 396 -7.70 -17.68 -0.93
N ASN A 397 -7.32 -16.85 -1.89
CA ASN A 397 -7.82 -16.94 -3.27
C ASN A 397 -7.40 -18.26 -3.95
N GLN A 398 -6.18 -18.75 -3.73
CA GLN A 398 -5.70 -20.02 -4.28
C GLN A 398 -6.46 -21.20 -3.66
N THR A 399 -6.78 -21.15 -2.36
CA THR A 399 -7.53 -22.20 -1.66
C THR A 399 -9.00 -22.27 -2.10
N THR A 400 -9.58 -21.13 -2.51
CA THR A 400 -10.97 -21.03 -2.98
C THR A 400 -11.10 -21.49 -4.44
N ALA A 401 -10.06 -21.29 -5.27
CA ALA A 401 -10.03 -21.74 -6.65
C ALA A 401 -9.81 -23.25 -6.82
N THR A 402 -9.37 -23.95 -5.75
CA THR A 402 -9.11 -25.40 -5.76
C THR A 402 -10.25 -26.22 -5.16
N LYS A 403 -11.32 -25.59 -4.69
CA LYS A 403 -12.58 -26.20 -4.22
C LYS A 403 -13.68 -26.02 -5.24
#